data_7a9b7514e097e860656a1c59b2cccf02
#
_entry.id   7a9b7514e097e860656a1c59b2cccf02
#
_cell.length_a   1.000
_cell.length_b   1.000
_cell.length_c   1.000
_cell.angle_alpha   90.00
_cell.angle_beta   90.00
_cell.angle_gamma   90.00
#
_symmetry.space_group_name_H-M   'P 1'
#
loop_
_entity.id
_entity.type
_entity.pdbx_description
1 polymer ?
#
loop_
_entity_poly.entity_id
_entity_poly.type
_entity_poly.pdbx_seq_one_letter_code
_entity_poly.pdbx_strand_id
1 'polypeptide(L)'
;MRFRLCAAALCLLALNSFAGTSDSKNVVTDSKNSGGPIVEINPGPKVSFEFEASETYVGDGDVTRPTGAFGDLRVEDFDENDFATSFILTPRTKIGILRLGGAYERWDFGFNDSVEQIPDTLQAANFVVGIDSEFSDSFLFRIEAHPGWYGAGRGSFDGDTFRVPIVVGGSYIFNPNFQIFFGMELNFEGKYPVFPGGGLRWKIVDGWTLNAVMPNPRLEYAATRNFTLYAGATIEQETFRVGDHFGDFRPDPRLIDPRLNNAWMTYSEIRTGIGFEWEMVTGVKLALEGGYQPYRQFDFFRPHVRYHEDGGAPYGTVGLHVAF
;
A
#
# COMPACT_ATOMS: atom_id res chain seq x y z
N MET A 1 22.76 13.76 20.59
CA MET A 1 23.13 13.09 19.34
C MET A 1 21.83 12.58 18.72
N ARG A 2 21.16 13.43 17.92
CA ARG A 2 19.84 13.15 17.34
C ARG A 2 20.08 12.31 16.09
N PHE A 3 19.71 11.05 16.12
CA PHE A 3 19.63 10.20 14.95
C PHE A 3 18.59 10.79 14.00
N ARG A 4 19.03 11.43 12.92
CA ARG A 4 18.20 11.65 11.75
C ARG A 4 18.01 10.27 11.10
N LEU A 5 17.00 9.54 11.53
CA LEU A 5 16.42 8.52 10.68
C LEU A 5 15.87 9.26 9.46
N CYS A 6 16.64 9.23 8.37
CA CYS A 6 16.08 9.55 7.07
C CYS A 6 14.91 8.60 6.86
N ALA A 7 13.70 9.14 6.89
CA ALA A 7 12.51 8.48 6.40
C ALA A 7 12.68 8.26 4.89
N ALA A 8 13.45 7.26 4.52
CA ALA A 8 13.47 6.64 3.20
C ALA A 8 12.45 5.50 3.23
N ALA A 9 11.21 5.87 3.46
CA ALA A 9 10.08 4.99 3.39
C ALA A 9 9.12 5.65 2.39
N LEU A 10 8.96 5.14 1.28
CA LEU A 10 8.17 4.13 0.67
C LEU A 10 7.06 4.55 -0.24
N CYS A 11 7.09 4.08 -1.40
CA CYS A 11 5.95 3.94 -2.29
C CYS A 11 5.97 2.54 -2.87
N LEU A 12 5.08 1.66 -2.47
CA LEU A 12 5.06 0.29 -2.99
C LEU A 12 3.69 -0.40 -2.89
N LEU A 13 2.59 0.34 -3.00
CA LEU A 13 1.26 -0.26 -3.14
C LEU A 13 1.18 -1.30 -4.26
N ALA A 14 1.98 -1.15 -5.31
CA ALA A 14 1.99 -2.08 -6.43
C ALA A 14 2.82 -3.35 -6.24
N LEU A 15 3.71 -3.44 -5.25
CA LEU A 15 4.46 -4.67 -4.99
C LEU A 15 3.69 -5.71 -4.17
N ASN A 16 2.61 -5.32 -3.51
CA ASN A 16 1.70 -6.27 -2.84
C ASN A 16 1.14 -7.31 -3.81
N SER A 17 0.83 -6.90 -5.03
CA SER A 17 0.39 -7.81 -6.06
C SER A 17 1.47 -8.80 -6.52
N PHE A 18 2.77 -8.55 -6.26
CA PHE A 18 3.82 -9.53 -6.53
C PHE A 18 3.84 -10.67 -5.50
N ALA A 19 3.55 -10.38 -4.24
CA ALA A 19 3.51 -11.41 -3.20
C ALA A 19 2.27 -12.31 -3.33
N GLY A 20 1.14 -11.77 -3.81
CA GLY A 20 -0.12 -12.50 -3.99
C GLY A 20 -0.16 -13.39 -5.24
N THR A 21 0.52 -13.03 -6.32
CA THR A 21 0.47 -13.83 -7.57
C THR A 21 1.32 -15.10 -7.54
N SER A 22 2.19 -15.29 -6.54
CA SER A 22 2.94 -16.55 -6.41
C SER A 22 2.08 -17.72 -5.91
N ASP A 23 0.91 -17.47 -5.33
CA ASP A 23 0.02 -18.53 -4.85
C ASP A 23 -0.90 -19.10 -5.94
N SER A 24 -0.98 -18.49 -7.12
CA SER A 24 -1.77 -19.06 -8.23
C SER A 24 -1.09 -20.22 -8.95
N LYS A 25 0.14 -20.57 -8.64
CA LYS A 25 0.68 -21.90 -8.96
C LYS A 25 0.28 -22.83 -7.81
N ASN A 26 -0.86 -23.47 -7.93
CA ASN A 26 -1.21 -24.65 -7.14
C ASN A 26 -0.12 -25.71 -7.37
N VAL A 27 0.95 -25.64 -6.58
CA VAL A 27 1.83 -26.79 -6.39
C VAL A 27 1.06 -27.72 -5.45
N VAL A 28 0.21 -28.56 -6.03
CA VAL A 28 -0.30 -29.74 -5.36
C VAL A 28 0.88 -30.68 -5.21
N THR A 29 1.59 -30.59 -4.08
CA THR A 29 2.50 -31.64 -3.66
C THR A 29 1.68 -32.78 -3.11
N ASP A 30 1.18 -33.63 -3.99
CA ASP A 30 0.80 -34.99 -3.61
C ASP A 30 2.08 -35.78 -3.33
N SER A 31 2.41 -35.92 -2.06
CA SER A 31 3.46 -36.78 -1.59
C SER A 31 3.00 -38.25 -1.64
N LYS A 32 3.13 -38.89 -2.81
CA LYS A 32 3.32 -40.31 -2.95
C LYS A 32 3.55 -40.66 -4.44
N ASN A 33 4.78 -40.65 -4.88
CA ASN A 33 5.49 -41.73 -5.58
C ASN A 33 6.77 -41.16 -6.22
N SER A 34 7.83 -41.93 -6.06
CA SER A 34 9.13 -41.80 -6.65
C SER A 34 9.08 -41.79 -8.19
N GLY A 35 9.13 -40.60 -8.76
CA GLY A 35 9.28 -40.35 -10.19
C GLY A 35 9.36 -38.85 -10.38
N GLY A 36 10.40 -38.33 -11.06
CA GLY A 36 10.74 -36.93 -11.12
C GLY A 36 9.58 -35.97 -11.39
N PRO A 37 9.73 -34.69 -11.08
CA PRO A 37 8.64 -33.71 -11.11
C PRO A 37 8.18 -33.50 -12.56
N ILE A 38 7.09 -34.13 -12.94
CA ILE A 38 6.27 -33.65 -14.05
C ILE A 38 5.50 -32.49 -13.44
N VAL A 39 6.00 -31.28 -13.68
CA VAL A 39 5.20 -30.08 -13.47
C VAL A 39 4.10 -30.13 -14.53
N GLU A 40 2.99 -30.78 -14.24
CA GLU A 40 1.76 -30.54 -14.97
C GLU A 40 1.40 -29.07 -14.73
N ILE A 41 1.75 -28.23 -15.70
CA ILE A 41 1.22 -26.87 -15.80
C ILE A 41 -0.27 -27.06 -16.10
N ASN A 42 -1.08 -27.20 -15.07
CA ASN A 42 -2.52 -27.11 -15.23
C ASN A 42 -2.77 -25.67 -15.71
N PRO A 43 -3.19 -25.44 -16.96
CA PRO A 43 -3.50 -24.11 -17.43
C PRO A 43 -4.75 -23.69 -16.65
N GLY A 44 -4.56 -22.99 -15.54
CA GLY A 44 -5.64 -22.38 -14.77
C GLY A 44 -6.61 -21.62 -15.67
N PRO A 45 -7.70 -21.06 -15.16
CA PRO A 45 -8.72 -20.40 -15.95
C PRO A 45 -8.09 -19.40 -16.93
N LYS A 46 -8.63 -19.27 -18.14
CA LYS A 46 -8.13 -18.32 -19.15
C LYS A 46 -8.22 -16.87 -18.66
N VAL A 47 -9.13 -16.62 -17.74
CA VAL A 47 -9.34 -15.33 -17.06
C VAL A 47 -9.59 -15.65 -15.60
N SER A 48 -8.84 -15.05 -14.70
CA SER A 48 -9.14 -15.02 -13.27
C SER A 48 -9.45 -13.60 -12.84
N PHE A 49 -10.02 -13.45 -11.66
CA PHE A 49 -10.27 -12.15 -11.07
C PHE A 49 -9.82 -12.13 -9.61
N GLU A 50 -9.41 -10.96 -9.18
CA GLU A 50 -9.03 -10.65 -7.81
C GLU A 50 -9.92 -9.49 -7.34
N PHE A 51 -10.48 -9.59 -6.16
CA PHE A 51 -11.20 -8.52 -5.49
C PHE A 51 -10.65 -8.40 -4.08
N GLU A 52 -10.35 -7.19 -3.68
CA GLU A 52 -9.90 -6.87 -2.33
C GLU A 52 -10.74 -5.73 -1.77
N ALA A 53 -11.05 -5.79 -0.49
CA ALA A 53 -11.64 -4.70 0.27
C ALA A 53 -11.09 -4.73 1.69
N SER A 54 -10.74 -3.56 2.22
CA SER A 54 -10.28 -3.41 3.59
C SER A 54 -10.80 -2.13 4.21
N GLU A 55 -10.93 -2.15 5.52
CA GLU A 55 -11.24 -0.99 6.33
C GLU A 55 -10.32 -1.00 7.54
N THR A 56 -9.67 0.13 7.79
CA THR A 56 -8.78 0.35 8.92
C THR A 56 -9.27 1.55 9.71
N TYR A 57 -9.37 1.38 11.01
CA TYR A 57 -9.57 2.49 11.94
C TYR A 57 -8.30 2.68 12.77
N VAL A 58 -7.79 3.92 12.79
CA VAL A 58 -6.70 4.35 13.66
C VAL A 58 -7.29 5.28 14.71
N GLY A 59 -7.06 4.95 15.96
CA GLY A 59 -7.56 5.72 17.09
C GLY A 59 -6.86 7.06 17.26
N ASP A 60 -7.26 7.78 18.31
CA ASP A 60 -6.77 9.13 18.57
C ASP A 60 -5.25 9.18 18.73
N GLY A 61 -4.65 10.13 18.02
CA GLY A 61 -3.24 10.52 18.10
C GLY A 61 -3.12 12.04 18.06
N ASP A 62 -1.90 12.54 18.16
CA ASP A 62 -1.62 13.96 18.05
C ASP A 62 -0.76 14.24 16.85
N VAL A 63 -1.10 15.26 16.07
CA VAL A 63 -0.34 15.67 14.89
C VAL A 63 0.23 17.06 15.09
N THR A 64 1.53 17.21 14.87
CA THR A 64 2.26 18.46 15.13
C THR A 64 2.86 19.03 13.86
N ARG A 65 2.73 20.36 13.69
CA ARG A 65 3.44 21.15 12.69
C ARG A 65 4.46 22.04 13.36
N PRO A 66 5.76 21.85 13.14
CA PRO A 66 6.81 22.77 13.60
C PRO A 66 6.70 24.10 12.88
N THR A 67 6.45 25.20 13.60
CA THR A 67 6.37 26.56 13.02
C THR A 67 7.56 27.46 13.38
N GLY A 68 8.59 26.90 14.00
CA GLY A 68 9.82 27.59 14.35
C GLY A 68 9.63 28.67 15.44
N ALA A 69 9.68 29.95 15.07
CA ALA A 69 9.63 31.07 16.04
C ALA A 69 8.28 31.25 16.75
N PHE A 70 7.21 30.68 16.24
CA PHE A 70 5.84 30.81 16.79
C PHE A 70 5.40 29.63 17.68
N GLY A 71 6.30 28.68 17.93
CA GLY A 71 5.97 27.44 18.63
C GLY A 71 5.38 26.39 17.68
N ASP A 72 5.18 25.17 18.17
CA ASP A 72 4.61 24.10 17.38
C ASP A 72 3.07 24.20 17.42
N LEU A 73 2.43 24.02 16.26
CA LEU A 73 0.99 23.85 16.17
C LEU A 73 0.66 22.39 16.36
N ARG A 74 -0.27 22.08 17.26
CA ARG A 74 -0.68 20.73 17.59
C ARG A 74 -2.17 20.55 17.32
N VAL A 75 -2.50 19.48 16.64
CA VAL A 75 -3.87 18.99 16.44
C VAL A 75 -4.05 17.79 17.35
N GLU A 76 -4.96 17.90 18.30
CA GLU A 76 -5.28 16.86 19.26
C GLU A 76 -6.47 16.03 18.77
N ASP A 77 -6.61 14.80 19.29
CA ASP A 77 -7.71 13.88 18.97
C ASP A 77 -7.82 13.60 17.45
N PHE A 78 -6.67 13.35 16.81
CA PHE A 78 -6.61 13.07 15.38
C PHE A 78 -6.79 11.58 15.13
N ASP A 79 -7.96 11.19 14.66
CA ASP A 79 -8.29 9.82 14.25
C ASP A 79 -8.32 9.67 12.72
N GLU A 80 -8.37 8.42 12.26
CA GLU A 80 -8.37 8.09 10.84
C GLU A 80 -9.26 6.89 10.57
N ASN A 81 -10.02 6.96 9.48
CA ASN A 81 -10.71 5.83 8.89
C ASN A 81 -10.27 5.67 7.44
N ASP A 82 -9.60 4.56 7.12
CA ASP A 82 -9.08 4.23 5.79
C ASP A 82 -9.92 3.08 5.19
N PHE A 83 -10.48 3.32 4.01
CA PHE A 83 -11.19 2.34 3.22
C PHE A 83 -10.49 2.14 1.87
N ALA A 84 -10.12 0.91 1.55
CA ALA A 84 -9.53 0.54 0.28
C ALA A 84 -10.32 -0.58 -0.40
N THR A 85 -10.46 -0.53 -1.72
CA THR A 85 -11.04 -1.62 -2.51
C THR A 85 -10.44 -1.67 -3.91
N SER A 86 -10.24 -2.87 -4.43
CA SER A 86 -9.78 -3.09 -5.79
C SER A 86 -10.48 -4.27 -6.46
N PHE A 87 -10.56 -4.21 -7.79
CA PHE A 87 -11.04 -5.30 -8.63
C PHE A 87 -10.14 -5.42 -9.86
N ILE A 88 -9.52 -6.58 -10.06
CA ILE A 88 -8.54 -6.81 -11.13
C ILE A 88 -8.90 -8.09 -11.88
N LEU A 89 -9.02 -7.99 -13.20
CA LEU A 89 -9.12 -9.11 -14.12
C LEU A 89 -7.73 -9.47 -14.65
N THR A 90 -7.42 -10.76 -14.68
CA THR A 90 -6.11 -11.26 -15.11
C THR A 90 -6.23 -12.24 -16.30
N PRO A 91 -6.58 -11.74 -17.50
CA PRO A 91 -6.64 -12.59 -18.68
C PRO A 91 -5.24 -13.03 -19.14
N ARG A 92 -5.10 -14.32 -19.40
CA ARG A 92 -3.86 -14.91 -19.94
C ARG A 92 -3.76 -14.71 -21.43
N THR A 93 -2.63 -14.21 -21.90
CA THR A 93 -2.31 -13.98 -23.30
C THR A 93 -1.04 -14.70 -23.69
N LYS A 94 -0.65 -14.64 -24.99
CA LYS A 94 0.60 -15.22 -25.47
C LYS A 94 1.85 -14.49 -24.96
N ILE A 95 1.73 -13.21 -24.59
CA ILE A 95 2.84 -12.36 -24.13
C ILE A 95 2.93 -12.24 -22.61
N GLY A 96 1.95 -12.79 -21.87
CA GLY A 96 1.90 -12.74 -20.42
C GLY A 96 0.47 -12.67 -19.90
N ILE A 97 0.34 -12.39 -18.63
CA ILE A 97 -0.94 -12.19 -17.94
C ILE A 97 -1.19 -10.68 -17.91
N LEU A 98 -2.24 -10.22 -18.57
CA LEU A 98 -2.67 -8.82 -18.45
C LEU A 98 -3.32 -8.61 -17.08
N ARG A 99 -3.20 -7.39 -16.57
CA ARG A 99 -3.86 -6.93 -15.35
C ARG A 99 -4.71 -5.72 -15.71
N LEU A 100 -6.02 -5.86 -15.60
CA LEU A 100 -6.99 -4.83 -16.01
C LEU A 100 -8.01 -4.66 -14.90
N GLY A 101 -8.12 -3.46 -14.34
CA GLY A 101 -9.01 -3.27 -13.22
C GLY A 101 -9.15 -1.84 -12.78
N GLY A 102 -9.56 -1.66 -11.53
CA GLY A 102 -9.65 -0.38 -10.88
C GLY A 102 -9.50 -0.53 -9.38
N ALA A 103 -9.07 0.54 -8.75
CA ALA A 103 -8.94 0.65 -7.30
C ALA A 103 -9.51 1.98 -6.83
N TYR A 104 -10.02 1.96 -5.61
CA TYR A 104 -10.49 3.14 -4.90
C TYR A 104 -10.00 3.07 -3.47
N GLU A 105 -9.42 4.16 -3.01
CA GLU A 105 -8.93 4.32 -1.64
C GLU A 105 -9.39 5.66 -1.10
N ARG A 106 -9.69 5.69 0.20
CA ARG A 106 -10.18 6.87 0.89
C ARG A 106 -9.75 6.85 2.33
N TRP A 107 -9.11 7.94 2.74
CA TRP A 107 -8.79 8.25 4.13
C TRP A 107 -9.67 9.40 4.58
N ASP A 108 -10.43 9.21 5.64
CA ASP A 108 -11.18 10.26 6.34
C ASP A 108 -10.51 10.53 7.68
N PHE A 109 -10.18 11.77 7.94
CA PHE A 109 -9.53 12.21 9.17
C PHE A 109 -10.52 12.98 10.04
N GLY A 110 -10.66 12.55 11.30
CA GLY A 110 -11.35 13.27 12.35
C GLY A 110 -10.38 14.09 13.18
N PHE A 111 -10.73 15.33 13.54
CA PHE A 111 -9.98 16.17 14.48
C PHE A 111 -10.86 17.27 15.02
N ASN A 112 -10.59 17.68 16.26
CA ASN A 112 -11.44 18.65 16.96
C ASN A 112 -11.21 20.10 16.54
N ASP A 113 -10.11 20.40 15.87
CA ASP A 113 -9.74 21.78 15.57
C ASP A 113 -9.82 22.09 14.07
N SER A 114 -10.75 22.97 13.69
CA SER A 114 -10.94 23.44 12.32
C SER A 114 -9.87 24.44 11.85
N VAL A 115 -8.87 24.71 12.68
CA VAL A 115 -7.84 25.73 12.46
C VAL A 115 -6.70 25.22 11.59
N GLU A 116 -6.50 23.90 11.51
CA GLU A 116 -5.34 23.32 10.87
C GLU A 116 -5.47 23.12 9.35
N GLN A 117 -4.34 23.22 8.65
CA GLN A 117 -4.24 23.03 7.20
C GLN A 117 -3.92 21.56 6.86
N ILE A 118 -4.70 20.65 7.41
CA ILE A 118 -4.69 19.21 7.07
C ILE A 118 -5.97 18.93 6.30
N PRO A 119 -5.93 18.23 5.18
CA PRO A 119 -7.14 17.77 4.52
C PRO A 119 -7.95 16.84 5.43
N ASP A 120 -9.26 17.02 5.45
CA ASP A 120 -10.19 16.12 6.17
C ASP A 120 -10.40 14.79 5.45
N THR A 121 -10.05 14.73 4.17
CA THR A 121 -10.25 13.55 3.33
C THR A 121 -9.17 13.47 2.27
N LEU A 122 -8.62 12.29 2.04
CA LEU A 122 -7.80 11.96 0.86
C LEU A 122 -8.53 10.88 0.07
N GLN A 123 -8.48 10.96 -1.26
CA GLN A 123 -9.14 10.00 -2.14
C GLN A 123 -8.27 9.70 -3.35
N ALA A 124 -8.20 8.41 -3.69
CA ALA A 124 -7.62 7.92 -4.93
C ALA A 124 -8.64 7.04 -5.66
N ALA A 125 -8.87 7.33 -6.94
CA ALA A 125 -9.66 6.47 -7.83
C ALA A 125 -8.87 6.25 -9.11
N ASN A 126 -8.43 5.02 -9.35
CA ASN A 126 -7.54 4.74 -10.46
C ASN A 126 -7.93 3.48 -11.22
N PHE A 127 -7.49 3.41 -12.46
CA PHE A 127 -7.51 2.20 -13.26
C PHE A 127 -6.18 1.45 -13.05
N VAL A 128 -6.24 0.14 -13.12
CA VAL A 128 -5.06 -0.73 -13.12
C VAL A 128 -4.86 -1.27 -14.52
N VAL A 129 -3.72 -1.00 -15.14
CA VAL A 129 -3.39 -1.49 -16.48
C VAL A 129 -1.95 -2.01 -16.44
N GLY A 130 -1.78 -3.32 -16.57
CA GLY A 130 -0.46 -3.92 -16.44
C GLY A 130 -0.32 -5.23 -17.18
N ILE A 131 0.91 -5.75 -17.15
CA ILE A 131 1.27 -7.04 -17.69
C ILE A 131 2.32 -7.71 -16.81
N ASP A 132 2.08 -8.99 -16.50
CA ASP A 132 3.03 -9.90 -15.90
C ASP A 132 3.58 -10.81 -16.99
N SER A 133 4.90 -10.82 -17.17
CA SER A 133 5.59 -11.62 -18.16
C SER A 133 6.59 -12.57 -17.51
N GLU A 134 6.61 -13.80 -17.98
CA GLU A 134 7.56 -14.80 -17.56
C GLU A 134 8.67 -14.88 -18.62
N PHE A 135 9.87 -14.39 -18.29
CA PHE A 135 11.03 -14.48 -19.19
C PHE A 135 11.74 -15.82 -19.08
N SER A 136 11.65 -16.46 -17.92
CA SER A 136 12.13 -17.82 -17.68
C SER A 136 11.41 -18.40 -16.46
N ASP A 137 11.57 -19.71 -16.22
CA ASP A 137 11.02 -20.38 -15.02
C ASP A 137 11.43 -19.73 -13.70
N SER A 138 12.52 -18.93 -13.72
CA SER A 138 13.06 -18.27 -12.53
C SER A 138 12.87 -16.75 -12.53
N PHE A 139 12.53 -16.13 -13.66
CA PHE A 139 12.47 -14.68 -13.76
C PHE A 139 11.09 -14.21 -14.21
N LEU A 140 10.40 -13.51 -13.30
CA LEU A 140 9.12 -12.86 -13.55
C LEU A 140 9.33 -11.35 -13.62
N PHE A 141 8.58 -10.69 -14.49
CA PHE A 141 8.61 -9.24 -14.68
C PHE A 141 7.21 -8.68 -14.70
N ARG A 142 7.02 -7.51 -14.09
CA ARG A 142 5.77 -6.74 -14.10
C ARG A 142 6.03 -5.31 -14.50
N ILE A 143 5.13 -4.78 -15.32
CA ILE A 143 4.92 -3.35 -15.50
C ILE A 143 3.44 -3.06 -15.33
N GLU A 144 3.11 -2.05 -14.53
CA GLU A 144 1.74 -1.68 -14.22
C GLU A 144 1.62 -0.16 -14.09
N ALA A 145 0.59 0.42 -14.67
CA ALA A 145 0.26 1.83 -14.59
C ALA A 145 -1.08 2.01 -13.88
N HIS A 146 -1.17 3.07 -13.09
CA HIS A 146 -2.34 3.42 -12.27
C HIS A 146 -2.88 4.81 -12.67
N PRO A 147 -3.37 5.00 -13.93
CA PRO A 147 -3.98 6.26 -14.33
C PRO A 147 -5.24 6.55 -13.51
N GLY A 148 -5.29 7.73 -12.90
CA GLY A 148 -6.40 8.03 -12.00
C GLY A 148 -6.34 9.42 -11.40
N TRP A 149 -7.29 9.68 -10.52
CA TRP A 149 -7.44 10.93 -9.78
C TRP A 149 -7.01 10.72 -8.33
N TYR A 150 -6.19 11.63 -7.83
CA TYR A 150 -5.59 11.57 -6.50
C TYR A 150 -5.73 12.95 -5.84
N GLY A 151 -6.84 13.17 -5.18
CA GLY A 151 -7.23 14.46 -4.64
C GLY A 151 -7.43 14.49 -3.15
N ALA A 152 -7.17 15.63 -2.55
CA ALA A 152 -7.42 15.93 -1.15
C ALA A 152 -8.67 16.80 -1.01
N GLY A 153 -9.60 16.39 -0.16
CA GLY A 153 -10.91 17.00 0.04
C GLY A 153 -12.04 16.26 -0.67
N ARG A 154 -13.26 16.45 -0.21
CA ARG A 154 -14.45 15.79 -0.76
C ARG A 154 -14.75 16.27 -2.17
N GLY A 155 -14.87 15.35 -3.11
CA GLY A 155 -15.23 15.65 -4.50
C GLY A 155 -14.11 16.19 -5.37
N SER A 156 -12.85 16.03 -4.97
CA SER A 156 -11.66 16.54 -5.66
C SER A 156 -11.20 15.69 -6.84
N PHE A 157 -12.13 15.13 -7.63
CA PHE A 157 -11.81 14.41 -8.87
C PHE A 157 -11.94 15.34 -10.07
N ASP A 158 -10.94 16.16 -10.31
CA ASP A 158 -10.84 17.08 -11.43
C ASP A 158 -9.62 16.80 -12.30
N GLY A 159 -9.47 17.54 -13.41
CA GLY A 159 -8.35 17.33 -14.33
C GLY A 159 -6.99 17.60 -13.71
N ASP A 160 -6.93 18.40 -12.67
CA ASP A 160 -5.69 18.81 -12.01
C ASP A 160 -5.19 17.77 -11.02
N THR A 161 -6.07 16.87 -10.55
CA THR A 161 -5.74 15.75 -9.66
C THR A 161 -5.38 14.48 -10.42
N PHE A 162 -5.50 14.47 -11.77
CA PHE A 162 -5.19 13.30 -12.59
C PHE A 162 -3.67 13.09 -12.70
N ARG A 163 -3.22 11.85 -12.49
CA ARG A 163 -1.82 11.43 -12.68
C ARG A 163 -1.74 9.95 -13.07
N VAL A 164 -0.54 9.51 -13.43
CA VAL A 164 -0.26 8.14 -13.88
C VAL A 164 0.98 7.61 -13.17
N PRO A 165 0.88 7.15 -11.92
CA PRO A 165 1.95 6.36 -11.30
C PRO A 165 2.21 5.09 -12.10
N ILE A 166 3.49 4.70 -12.21
CA ILE A 166 3.91 3.50 -12.93
C ILE A 166 4.80 2.67 -12.03
N VAL A 167 4.53 1.38 -11.94
CA VAL A 167 5.35 0.42 -11.23
C VAL A 167 6.02 -0.51 -12.22
N VAL A 168 7.33 -0.65 -12.08
CA VAL A 168 8.13 -1.60 -12.84
C VAL A 168 8.90 -2.47 -11.85
N GLY A 169 8.81 -3.77 -12.01
CA GLY A 169 9.51 -4.66 -11.09
C GLY A 169 9.65 -6.07 -11.63
N GLY A 170 10.27 -6.91 -10.83
CA GLY A 170 10.44 -8.29 -11.13
C GLY A 170 10.78 -9.12 -9.90
N SER A 171 10.82 -10.42 -10.11
CA SER A 171 11.28 -11.33 -9.07
C SER A 171 12.15 -12.41 -9.66
N TYR A 172 13.11 -12.86 -8.86
CA TYR A 172 13.97 -13.98 -9.18
C TYR A 172 13.78 -15.12 -8.20
N ILE A 173 13.37 -16.28 -8.72
CA ILE A 173 13.10 -17.49 -7.96
C ILE A 173 14.36 -18.34 -7.96
N PHE A 174 15.09 -18.38 -6.84
CA PHE A 174 16.27 -19.21 -6.68
C PHE A 174 15.90 -20.70 -6.51
N ASN A 175 14.86 -20.94 -5.74
CA ASN A 175 14.29 -22.25 -5.48
C ASN A 175 12.86 -22.09 -4.90
N PRO A 176 12.08 -23.17 -4.70
CA PRO A 176 10.72 -23.08 -4.17
C PRO A 176 10.59 -22.41 -2.79
N ASN A 177 11.68 -22.32 -2.02
CA ASN A 177 11.69 -21.74 -0.68
C ASN A 177 12.26 -20.33 -0.62
N PHE A 178 12.89 -19.83 -1.71
CA PHE A 178 13.57 -18.54 -1.68
C PHE A 178 13.40 -17.77 -2.99
N GLN A 179 12.85 -16.54 -2.87
CA GLN A 179 12.59 -15.62 -3.97
C GLN A 179 12.99 -14.20 -3.55
N ILE A 180 13.59 -13.45 -4.46
CA ILE A 180 13.91 -12.03 -4.29
C ILE A 180 13.03 -11.19 -5.21
N PHE A 181 12.59 -10.04 -4.71
CA PHE A 181 11.82 -9.04 -5.42
C PHE A 181 12.61 -7.75 -5.55
N PHE A 182 12.45 -7.06 -6.66
CA PHE A 182 13.04 -5.75 -6.92
C PHE A 182 12.14 -4.96 -7.86
N GLY A 183 12.15 -3.64 -7.70
CA GLY A 183 11.33 -2.78 -8.54
C GLY A 183 11.51 -1.32 -8.21
N MET A 184 10.74 -0.49 -8.88
CA MET A 184 10.63 0.93 -8.63
C MET A 184 9.24 1.43 -8.99
N GLU A 185 8.82 2.46 -8.31
CA GLU A 185 7.69 3.29 -8.69
C GLU A 185 8.19 4.59 -9.34
N LEU A 186 7.50 5.01 -10.39
CA LEU A 186 7.68 6.28 -11.07
C LEU A 186 6.46 7.15 -10.81
N ASN A 187 6.64 8.25 -10.07
CA ASN A 187 5.59 9.19 -9.72
C ASN A 187 6.14 10.62 -9.79
N PHE A 188 5.98 11.26 -10.94
CA PHE A 188 6.65 12.53 -11.27
C PHE A 188 6.13 13.71 -10.45
N GLU A 189 4.93 13.62 -9.90
CA GLU A 189 4.33 14.62 -9.01
C GLU A 189 4.74 14.44 -7.56
N GLY A 190 5.26 13.28 -7.21
CA GLY A 190 5.70 12.94 -5.85
C GLY A 190 6.99 13.63 -5.44
N LYS A 191 7.23 13.63 -4.14
CA LYS A 191 8.49 14.13 -3.55
C LYS A 191 9.72 13.39 -4.09
N TYR A 192 9.59 12.11 -4.34
CA TYR A 192 10.61 11.24 -4.93
C TYR A 192 10.07 10.67 -6.25
N PRO A 193 10.45 11.29 -7.40
CA PRO A 193 9.92 10.89 -8.72
C PRO A 193 10.23 9.44 -9.10
N VAL A 194 11.30 8.88 -8.55
CA VAL A 194 11.68 7.48 -8.69
C VAL A 194 11.91 6.91 -7.31
N PHE A 195 11.14 5.90 -6.97
CA PHE A 195 11.25 5.26 -5.67
C PHE A 195 11.57 3.77 -5.82
N PRO A 196 12.74 3.30 -5.38
CA PRO A 196 13.11 1.89 -5.45
C PRO A 196 12.42 1.09 -4.36
N GLY A 197 12.11 -0.17 -4.67
CA GLY A 197 11.58 -1.13 -3.74
C GLY A 197 12.01 -2.54 -4.00
N GLY A 198 11.73 -3.41 -3.04
CA GLY A 198 12.07 -4.82 -3.17
C GLY A 198 11.94 -5.57 -1.87
N GLY A 199 12.47 -6.77 -1.85
CA GLY A 199 12.44 -7.61 -0.66
C GLY A 199 12.75 -9.06 -0.99
N LEU A 200 12.43 -9.93 -0.04
CA LEU A 200 12.59 -11.36 -0.21
C LEU A 200 11.42 -12.13 0.43
N ARG A 201 11.13 -13.29 -0.15
CA ARG A 201 10.26 -14.30 0.47
C ARG A 201 11.10 -15.54 0.74
N TRP A 202 11.08 -16.00 1.97
CA TRP A 202 11.86 -17.16 2.41
C TRP A 202 11.03 -18.08 3.30
N LYS A 203 10.76 -19.28 2.82
CA LYS A 203 10.21 -20.36 3.65
C LYS A 203 11.34 -20.93 4.51
N ILE A 204 11.41 -20.48 5.78
CA ILE A 204 12.50 -20.81 6.71
C ILE A 204 12.44 -22.29 7.10
N VAL A 205 11.28 -22.72 7.54
CA VAL A 205 10.94 -24.10 7.88
C VAL A 205 9.47 -24.35 7.56
N ASP A 206 8.98 -25.59 7.70
CA ASP A 206 7.57 -25.88 7.50
C ASP A 206 6.68 -25.04 8.43
N GLY A 207 5.69 -24.40 7.85
CA GLY A 207 4.78 -23.48 8.51
C GLY A 207 5.29 -22.04 8.68
N TRP A 208 6.59 -21.78 8.62
CA TRP A 208 7.15 -20.43 8.81
C TRP A 208 7.67 -19.83 7.51
N THR A 209 7.16 -18.67 7.15
CA THR A 209 7.61 -17.90 5.98
C THR A 209 7.94 -16.48 6.40
N LEU A 210 9.14 -16.02 6.07
CA LEU A 210 9.49 -14.60 6.10
C LEU A 210 9.13 -14.00 4.74
N ASN A 211 8.17 -13.09 4.72
CA ASN A 211 7.79 -12.29 3.57
C ASN A 211 8.24 -10.85 3.83
N ALA A 212 9.53 -10.57 3.63
CA ALA A 212 10.11 -9.24 3.84
C ALA A 212 10.01 -8.41 2.55
N VAL A 213 8.85 -8.43 1.89
CA VAL A 213 8.58 -7.67 0.66
C VAL A 213 7.80 -6.43 1.01
N MET A 214 8.35 -5.28 0.62
CA MET A 214 7.69 -4.00 0.79
C MET A 214 6.47 -3.91 -0.14
N PRO A 215 5.37 -3.26 0.27
CA PRO A 215 5.19 -2.45 1.48
C PRO A 215 4.73 -3.21 2.73
N ASN A 216 4.44 -4.52 2.66
CA ASN A 216 3.89 -5.31 3.76
C ASN A 216 4.84 -6.42 4.23
N PRO A 217 6.02 -6.07 4.79
CA PRO A 217 6.94 -7.07 5.34
C PRO A 217 6.31 -7.75 6.55
N ARG A 218 6.27 -9.09 6.54
CA ARG A 218 5.67 -9.87 7.63
C ARG A 218 6.34 -11.23 7.83
N LEU A 219 6.31 -11.73 9.05
CA LEU A 219 6.62 -13.10 9.40
C LEU A 219 5.29 -13.87 9.54
N GLU A 220 5.13 -14.91 8.77
CA GLU A 220 3.91 -15.70 8.65
C GLU A 220 4.09 -17.07 9.29
N TYR A 221 3.05 -17.54 9.99
CA TYR A 221 2.96 -18.90 10.54
C TYR A 221 1.67 -19.58 10.10
N ALA A 222 1.76 -20.55 9.20
CA ALA A 222 0.64 -21.38 8.77
C ALA A 222 0.27 -22.38 9.88
N ALA A 223 -0.65 -21.98 10.75
CA ALA A 223 -1.10 -22.83 11.87
C ALA A 223 -1.93 -24.01 11.39
N THR A 224 -2.71 -23.82 10.30
CA THR A 224 -3.42 -24.88 9.59
C THR A 224 -3.34 -24.63 8.07
N ARG A 225 -4.00 -25.48 7.25
CA ARG A 225 -4.03 -25.27 5.80
C ARG A 225 -4.76 -24.00 5.36
N ASN A 226 -5.70 -23.54 6.18
CA ASN A 226 -6.57 -22.41 5.88
C ASN A 226 -6.53 -21.31 6.95
N PHE A 227 -5.56 -21.35 7.86
CA PHE A 227 -5.41 -20.35 8.90
C PHE A 227 -3.93 -19.99 9.10
N THR A 228 -3.60 -18.74 8.85
CA THR A 228 -2.25 -18.18 8.96
C THR A 228 -2.23 -17.06 9.98
N LEU A 229 -1.32 -17.12 10.93
CA LEU A 229 -0.99 -16.01 11.82
C LEU A 229 0.16 -15.22 11.22
N TYR A 230 0.20 -13.92 11.46
CA TYR A 230 1.35 -13.11 11.03
C TYR A 230 1.64 -11.97 12.02
N ALA A 231 2.87 -11.49 11.95
CA ALA A 231 3.32 -10.26 12.59
C ALA A 231 4.14 -9.46 11.57
N GLY A 232 3.89 -8.16 11.44
CA GLY A 232 4.56 -7.39 10.41
C GLY A 232 4.33 -5.89 10.49
N ALA A 233 4.57 -5.25 9.36
CA ALA A 233 4.32 -3.84 9.18
C ALA A 233 3.63 -3.59 7.83
N THR A 234 2.81 -2.57 7.78
CA THR A 234 2.30 -1.96 6.55
C THR A 234 2.90 -0.58 6.43
N ILE A 235 3.38 -0.25 5.25
CA ILE A 235 4.06 1.01 4.99
C ILE A 235 3.41 1.61 3.76
N GLU A 236 2.66 2.68 3.95
CA GLU A 236 1.90 3.34 2.90
C GLU A 236 2.45 4.72 2.60
N GLN A 237 2.44 5.09 1.34
CA GLN A 237 2.76 6.43 0.89
C GLN A 237 2.04 6.71 -0.41
N GLU A 238 1.28 7.79 -0.43
CA GLU A 238 0.58 8.22 -1.62
C GLU A 238 0.64 9.76 -1.76
N THR A 239 0.55 10.27 -2.98
CA THR A 239 0.64 11.71 -3.25
C THR A 239 -0.69 12.22 -3.76
N PHE A 240 -1.19 13.30 -3.16
CA PHE A 240 -2.48 13.91 -3.45
C PHE A 240 -2.31 15.37 -3.82
N ARG A 241 -3.24 15.92 -4.57
CA ARG A 241 -3.31 17.33 -4.84
C ARG A 241 -4.41 17.97 -4.02
N VAL A 242 -4.08 19.05 -3.30
CA VAL A 242 -5.06 19.88 -2.59
C VAL A 242 -5.71 20.89 -3.51
N GLY A 243 -6.88 21.39 -3.13
CA GLY A 243 -7.64 22.36 -3.92
C GLY A 243 -6.97 23.72 -4.09
N ASP A 244 -7.50 24.51 -5.02
CA ASP A 244 -6.97 25.83 -5.44
C ASP A 244 -7.09 26.92 -4.37
N HIS A 245 -7.94 26.74 -3.36
CA HIS A 245 -8.13 27.64 -2.23
C HIS A 245 -7.73 27.05 -0.88
N PHE A 246 -6.99 25.94 -0.88
CA PHE A 246 -6.65 25.20 0.35
C PHE A 246 -5.88 26.05 1.37
N GLY A 247 -5.02 26.98 0.92
CA GLY A 247 -4.23 27.84 1.76
C GLY A 247 -4.80 29.26 2.00
N ASP A 248 -5.92 29.63 1.38
CA ASP A 248 -6.36 31.03 1.32
C ASP A 248 -7.07 31.50 2.57
N PHE A 249 -7.86 30.66 3.22
CA PHE A 249 -8.69 31.09 4.35
C PHE A 249 -8.51 30.21 5.57
N ARG A 250 -8.16 30.85 6.70
CA ARG A 250 -8.11 30.21 8.00
C ARG A 250 -8.54 31.21 9.09
N PRO A 251 -9.17 30.74 10.17
CA PRO A 251 -9.51 31.59 11.31
C PRO A 251 -8.27 32.27 11.94
N ASP A 252 -7.13 31.58 11.93
CA ASP A 252 -5.86 32.14 12.40
C ASP A 252 -5.02 32.66 11.22
N PRO A 253 -4.75 33.96 11.14
CA PRO A 253 -3.92 34.55 10.08
C PRO A 253 -2.51 33.96 9.98
N ARG A 254 -1.97 33.35 11.03
CA ARG A 254 -0.66 32.71 11.03
C ARG A 254 -0.63 31.45 10.16
N LEU A 255 -1.80 30.88 9.86
CA LEU A 255 -1.97 29.67 9.07
C LEU A 255 -2.26 29.94 7.59
N ILE A 256 -2.48 31.22 7.20
CA ILE A 256 -2.67 31.56 5.80
C ILE A 256 -1.35 31.34 5.05
N ASP A 257 -1.34 30.37 4.16
CA ASP A 257 -0.18 30.08 3.29
C ASP A 257 -0.64 29.78 1.86
N PRO A 258 -0.71 30.80 0.99
CA PRO A 258 -1.13 30.63 -0.40
C PRO A 258 -0.26 29.66 -1.22
N ARG A 259 0.94 29.31 -0.73
CA ARG A 259 1.80 28.31 -1.37
C ARG A 259 1.23 26.90 -1.28
N LEU A 260 0.25 26.69 -0.38
CA LEU A 260 -0.48 25.43 -0.26
C LEU A 260 -1.60 25.30 -1.30
N ASN A 261 -1.99 26.39 -1.98
CA ASN A 261 -2.99 26.32 -3.03
C ASN A 261 -2.48 25.49 -4.20
N ASN A 262 -3.27 24.51 -4.64
CA ASN A 262 -2.89 23.56 -5.70
C ASN A 262 -1.59 22.78 -5.41
N ALA A 263 -1.15 22.69 -4.17
CA ALA A 263 0.09 21.99 -3.82
C ALA A 263 -0.08 20.47 -3.90
N TRP A 264 1.00 19.79 -4.24
CA TRP A 264 1.12 18.36 -4.03
C TRP A 264 1.54 18.05 -2.61
N MET A 265 0.84 17.14 -1.98
CA MET A 265 1.08 16.65 -0.65
C MET A 265 1.31 15.14 -0.69
N THR A 266 2.35 14.68 -0.04
CA THR A 266 2.58 13.24 0.17
C THR A 266 2.10 12.86 1.56
N TYR A 267 1.13 11.96 1.62
CA TYR A 267 0.73 11.25 2.83
C TYR A 267 1.60 10.01 2.99
N SER A 268 2.06 9.74 4.20
CA SER A 268 2.88 8.58 4.51
C SER A 268 2.57 8.06 5.89
N GLU A 269 2.44 6.72 6.03
CA GLU A 269 2.22 6.08 7.31
C GLU A 269 2.97 4.76 7.44
N ILE A 270 3.15 4.32 8.68
CA ILE A 270 3.67 3.00 9.03
C ILE A 270 2.76 2.44 10.11
N ARG A 271 2.20 1.28 9.86
CA ARG A 271 1.44 0.48 10.84
C ARG A 271 2.22 -0.78 11.17
N THR A 272 2.28 -1.18 12.43
CA THR A 272 2.93 -2.42 12.88
C THR A 272 1.98 -3.21 13.73
N GLY A 273 1.81 -4.51 13.42
CA GLY A 273 0.79 -5.29 14.11
C GLY A 273 0.97 -6.79 14.03
N ILE A 274 -0.03 -7.43 14.59
CA ILE A 274 -0.23 -8.87 14.51
C ILE A 274 -1.63 -9.13 13.95
N GLY A 275 -1.76 -10.17 13.17
CA GLY A 275 -3.04 -10.50 12.57
C GLY A 275 -3.16 -11.97 12.19
N PHE A 276 -4.28 -12.28 11.59
CA PHE A 276 -4.50 -13.58 10.98
C PHE A 276 -5.25 -13.47 9.66
N GLU A 277 -5.01 -14.44 8.79
CA GLU A 277 -5.78 -14.70 7.58
C GLU A 277 -6.48 -16.04 7.72
N TRP A 278 -7.77 -16.06 7.41
CA TRP A 278 -8.59 -17.26 7.40
C TRP A 278 -9.21 -17.47 6.02
N GLU A 279 -8.79 -18.52 5.33
CA GLU A 279 -9.43 -18.97 4.10
C GLU A 279 -10.73 -19.71 4.44
N MET A 280 -11.85 -18.99 4.37
CA MET A 280 -13.18 -19.49 4.72
C MET A 280 -13.65 -20.57 3.75
N VAL A 281 -13.45 -20.31 2.47
CA VAL A 281 -13.62 -21.24 1.35
C VAL A 281 -12.51 -20.97 0.34
N THR A 282 -12.22 -21.93 -0.52
CA THR A 282 -11.17 -21.80 -1.55
C THR A 282 -11.34 -20.48 -2.31
N GLY A 283 -10.31 -19.67 -2.31
CA GLY A 283 -10.31 -18.36 -2.98
C GLY A 283 -10.96 -17.21 -2.22
N VAL A 284 -11.49 -17.43 -1.00
CA VAL A 284 -12.06 -16.34 -0.15
C VAL A 284 -11.36 -16.30 1.19
N LYS A 285 -10.63 -15.24 1.47
CA LYS A 285 -9.88 -15.02 2.70
C LYS A 285 -10.43 -13.82 3.46
N LEU A 286 -10.59 -13.98 4.77
CA LEU A 286 -10.84 -12.90 5.72
C LEU A 286 -9.54 -12.63 6.48
N ALA A 287 -9.17 -11.36 6.61
CA ALA A 287 -8.03 -10.91 7.40
C ALA A 287 -8.51 -10.02 8.55
N LEU A 288 -7.90 -10.20 9.71
CA LEU A 288 -8.04 -9.28 10.85
C LEU A 288 -6.64 -8.97 11.38
N GLU A 289 -6.41 -7.69 11.64
CA GLU A 289 -5.14 -7.19 12.17
C GLU A 289 -5.38 -6.15 13.24
N GLY A 290 -4.49 -6.06 14.20
CA GLY A 290 -4.48 -5.00 15.19
C GLY A 290 -3.07 -4.71 15.65
N GLY A 291 -2.83 -3.46 16.00
CA GLY A 291 -1.49 -3.03 16.33
C GLY A 291 -1.37 -1.56 16.68
N TYR A 292 -0.26 -0.98 16.27
CA TYR A 292 0.11 0.38 16.56
C TYR A 292 0.67 1.07 15.32
N GLN A 293 0.21 2.30 15.06
CA GLN A 293 0.71 3.19 14.02
C GLN A 293 1.76 4.13 14.62
N PRO A 294 3.07 3.83 14.49
CA PRO A 294 4.11 4.67 15.08
C PRO A 294 4.46 5.90 14.23
N TYR A 295 3.89 6.02 13.04
CA TYR A 295 4.28 7.07 12.11
C TYR A 295 3.15 7.42 11.16
N ARG A 296 2.85 8.72 11.08
CA ARG A 296 1.95 9.34 10.11
C ARG A 296 2.46 10.73 9.77
N GLN A 297 2.45 11.10 8.49
CA GLN A 297 2.98 12.37 8.03
C GLN A 297 2.24 12.89 6.81
N PHE A 298 1.97 14.19 6.82
CA PHE A 298 1.52 14.97 5.66
C PHE A 298 2.65 15.92 5.25
N ASP A 299 3.24 15.75 4.08
CA ASP A 299 4.39 16.50 3.60
C ASP A 299 4.06 17.29 2.32
N PHE A 300 3.82 18.58 2.48
CA PHE A 300 3.75 19.53 1.38
C PHE A 300 5.18 19.93 1.00
N PHE A 301 5.86 19.07 0.27
CA PHE A 301 7.31 19.15 0.08
C PHE A 301 7.80 20.39 -0.66
N ARG A 302 7.03 20.97 -1.61
CA ARG A 302 7.38 22.20 -2.31
C ARG A 302 7.25 23.46 -1.43
N PRO A 303 6.14 23.65 -0.69
CA PRO A 303 6.02 24.71 0.30
C PRO A 303 6.88 24.52 1.56
N HIS A 304 7.45 23.33 1.77
CA HIS A 304 8.18 22.95 2.99
C HIS A 304 7.33 23.01 4.26
N VAL A 305 6.06 22.62 4.14
CA VAL A 305 5.13 22.49 5.26
C VAL A 305 4.95 21.00 5.55
N ARG A 306 5.09 20.64 6.81
CA ARG A 306 5.02 19.24 7.22
C ARG A 306 4.28 19.11 8.54
N TYR A 307 3.37 18.15 8.58
CA TYR A 307 2.71 17.67 9.78
C TYR A 307 3.18 16.25 10.05
N HIS A 308 3.46 15.92 11.30
CA HIS A 308 3.87 14.59 11.70
C HIS A 308 3.21 14.19 13.01
N GLU A 309 2.95 12.92 13.16
CA GLU A 309 2.36 12.36 14.36
C GLU A 309 3.37 12.33 15.51
N ASP A 310 2.90 12.73 16.69
CA ASP A 310 3.64 12.66 17.96
C ASP A 310 3.09 11.49 18.79
N GLY A 311 3.87 10.42 18.94
CA GLY A 311 3.55 9.32 19.83
C GLY A 311 2.86 8.12 19.18
N GLY A 312 2.15 8.30 18.08
CA GLY A 312 1.42 7.24 17.37
C GLY A 312 0.11 6.81 18.03
N ALA A 313 -0.66 5.92 17.36
CA ALA A 313 -2.02 5.53 17.76
C ALA A 313 -2.27 4.03 17.59
N PRO A 314 -3.20 3.42 18.37
CA PRO A 314 -3.63 2.05 18.14
C PRO A 314 -4.49 1.95 16.87
N TYR A 315 -4.44 0.82 16.16
CA TYR A 315 -5.29 0.59 15.00
C TYR A 315 -5.87 -0.82 14.96
N GLY A 316 -6.92 -0.97 14.16
CA GLY A 316 -7.51 -2.25 13.80
C GLY A 316 -7.94 -2.27 12.34
N THR A 317 -7.68 -3.38 11.64
CA THR A 317 -8.02 -3.58 10.23
C THR A 317 -8.85 -4.84 10.04
N VAL A 318 -9.86 -4.75 9.18
CA VAL A 318 -10.57 -5.90 8.62
C VAL A 318 -10.39 -5.91 7.11
N GLY A 319 -10.09 -7.08 6.54
CA GLY A 319 -9.88 -7.22 5.10
C GLY A 319 -10.58 -8.46 4.55
N LEU A 320 -11.03 -8.36 3.30
CA LEU A 320 -11.59 -9.44 2.51
C LEU A 320 -10.80 -9.55 1.20
N HIS A 321 -10.31 -10.74 0.90
CA HIS A 321 -9.67 -11.04 -0.38
C HIS A 321 -10.40 -12.19 -1.06
N VAL A 322 -10.72 -12.01 -2.34
CA VAL A 322 -11.45 -12.98 -3.18
C VAL A 322 -10.69 -13.18 -4.48
N ALA A 323 -10.31 -14.41 -4.81
CA ALA A 323 -9.59 -14.74 -6.04
C ALA A 323 -10.14 -16.03 -6.67
N PHE A 324 -10.52 -15.99 -7.96
CA PHE A 324 -11.06 -17.13 -8.72
C PHE A 324 -10.51 -17.19 -10.14
#